data_6918d266a24ee20343f94f19286d0e4b
#
_entry.id   6918d266a24ee20343f94f19286d0e4b
#
_cell.length_a   1.000
_cell.length_b   1.000
_cell.length_c   1.000
_cell.angle_alpha   90.00
_cell.angle_beta   90.00
_cell.angle_gamma   90.00
#
_symmetry.space_group_name_H-M   'P 1'
#
loop_
_entity.id
_entity.type
_entity.pdbx_description
1 polymer ?
#
loop_
_entity_poly.entity_id
_entity_poly.type
_entity_poly.pdbx_seq_one_letter_code
_entity_poly.pdbx_strand_id
1 'polypeptide(L)'
;MTAKMLHTCLRVENLEASIAFYEDAFGFKELRRKDFPEYAFTIVYLGLEGDDYELELTYNYDHGPYVIGDGFAHIALSTPDLEGLHAEHAAKGYEVTEPKGLPGNPPNYYFVKDPDGYKVEVIREKSL
;
A
#
# COMPACT_ATOMS: atom_id res chain seq x y z
N MET A 1 2.82 30.88 -1.07
CA MET A 1 1.99 29.71 -1.41
C MET A 1 2.68 28.43 -0.96
N THR A 2 1.94 27.53 -0.38
CA THR A 2 2.47 26.23 0.04
C THR A 2 1.78 25.12 -0.76
N ALA A 3 2.53 24.07 -1.04
CA ALA A 3 1.98 22.86 -1.64
C ALA A 3 1.53 21.90 -0.55
N LYS A 4 0.69 20.94 -0.91
CA LYS A 4 0.21 19.91 0.00
C LYS A 4 0.27 18.56 -0.73
N MET A 5 0.74 17.52 -0.03
CA MET A 5 0.74 16.18 -0.57
C MET A 5 -0.70 15.67 -0.66
N LEU A 6 -1.11 15.12 -1.80
CA LEU A 6 -2.47 14.63 -2.02
C LEU A 6 -2.54 13.11 -2.01
N HIS A 7 -1.75 12.48 -2.87
CA HIS A 7 -1.82 11.04 -3.03
C HIS A 7 -0.55 10.47 -3.66
N THR A 8 -0.42 9.15 -3.57
CA THR A 8 0.54 8.37 -4.35
C THR A 8 -0.26 7.50 -5.30
N CYS A 9 0.17 7.40 -6.55
CA CYS A 9 -0.50 6.57 -7.55
C CYS A 9 0.31 5.31 -7.83
N LEU A 10 -0.37 4.16 -7.78
CA LEU A 10 0.17 2.87 -8.21
C LEU A 10 -0.65 2.36 -9.39
N ARG A 11 0.03 1.89 -10.43
CA ARG A 11 -0.63 1.19 -11.53
C ARG A 11 -0.75 -0.28 -11.19
N VAL A 12 -1.95 -0.85 -11.38
CA VAL A 12 -2.25 -2.20 -10.94
C VAL A 12 -2.77 -3.05 -12.08
N GLU A 13 -2.38 -4.32 -12.10
CA GLU A 13 -2.83 -5.26 -13.13
C GLU A 13 -4.27 -5.69 -12.89
N ASN A 14 -4.64 -5.93 -11.63
CA ASN A 14 -5.98 -6.40 -11.25
C ASN A 14 -6.53 -5.49 -10.16
N LEU A 15 -7.42 -4.59 -10.56
CA LEU A 15 -7.93 -3.55 -9.66
C LEU A 15 -8.62 -4.13 -8.42
N GLU A 16 -9.51 -5.10 -8.61
CA GLU A 16 -10.28 -5.64 -7.48
C GLU A 16 -9.40 -6.43 -6.51
N ALA A 17 -8.37 -7.12 -7.02
CA ALA A 17 -7.40 -7.80 -6.16
C ALA A 17 -6.60 -6.82 -5.31
N SER A 18 -6.20 -5.69 -5.90
CA SER A 18 -5.45 -4.67 -5.18
C SER A 18 -6.30 -3.96 -4.14
N ILE A 19 -7.55 -3.62 -4.48
CA ILE A 19 -8.48 -3.03 -3.52
C ILE A 19 -8.67 -3.99 -2.33
N ALA A 20 -8.95 -5.27 -2.62
CA ALA A 20 -9.15 -6.28 -1.57
C ALA A 20 -7.94 -6.41 -0.66
N PHE A 21 -6.73 -6.38 -1.24
CA PHE A 21 -5.49 -6.44 -0.45
C PHE A 21 -5.39 -5.26 0.53
N TYR A 22 -5.53 -4.04 0.03
CA TYR A 22 -5.38 -2.85 0.88
C TYR A 22 -6.49 -2.73 1.93
N GLU A 23 -7.71 -3.14 1.59
CA GLU A 23 -8.78 -3.21 2.57
C GLU A 23 -8.49 -4.24 3.66
N ASP A 24 -8.09 -5.44 3.27
CA ASP A 24 -7.86 -6.54 4.21
C ASP A 24 -6.60 -6.35 5.05
N ALA A 25 -5.51 -5.92 4.40
CA ALA A 25 -4.22 -5.81 5.10
C ALA A 25 -4.15 -4.61 6.04
N PHE A 26 -4.76 -3.48 5.67
CA PHE A 26 -4.55 -2.22 6.37
C PHE A 26 -5.84 -1.47 6.74
N GLY A 27 -6.99 -1.94 6.30
CA GLY A 27 -8.25 -1.26 6.58
C GLY A 27 -8.53 -0.04 5.71
N PHE A 28 -7.88 0.05 4.54
CA PHE A 28 -8.24 1.11 3.58
C PHE A 28 -9.69 0.97 3.16
N LYS A 29 -10.31 2.09 2.83
CA LYS A 29 -11.67 2.13 2.28
C LYS A 29 -11.65 2.82 0.94
N GLU A 30 -12.47 2.34 0.01
CA GLU A 30 -12.66 3.02 -1.26
C GLU A 30 -13.45 4.31 -1.01
N LEU A 31 -12.82 5.45 -1.35
CA LEU A 31 -13.42 6.76 -1.14
C LEU A 31 -14.23 7.19 -2.36
N ARG A 32 -13.70 6.92 -3.56
CA ARG A 32 -14.38 7.24 -4.81
C ARG A 32 -13.73 6.48 -5.96
N ARG A 33 -14.50 6.32 -7.03
CA ARG A 33 -14.07 5.60 -8.22
C ARG A 33 -14.53 6.38 -9.44
N LYS A 34 -13.69 6.40 -10.48
CA LYS A 34 -14.07 7.04 -11.73
C LYS A 34 -13.59 6.22 -12.92
N ASP A 35 -14.52 5.89 -13.81
CA ASP A 35 -14.25 5.14 -15.04
C ASP A 35 -14.10 6.10 -16.21
N PHE A 36 -13.12 5.84 -17.06
CA PHE A 36 -12.87 6.59 -18.30
C PHE A 36 -12.80 5.59 -19.45
N PRO A 37 -13.95 5.00 -19.84
CA PRO A 37 -13.94 3.93 -20.85
C PRO A 37 -13.43 4.39 -22.23
N GLU A 38 -13.64 5.65 -22.60
CA GLU A 38 -13.12 6.15 -23.86
C GLU A 38 -11.58 6.26 -23.87
N TYR A 39 -10.96 6.29 -22.70
CA TYR A 39 -9.50 6.31 -22.55
C TYR A 39 -8.95 5.01 -21.99
N ALA A 40 -9.83 4.04 -21.77
CA ALA A 40 -9.51 2.67 -21.32
C ALA A 40 -8.77 2.61 -19.98
N PHE A 41 -9.26 3.37 -18.97
CA PHE A 41 -8.74 3.23 -17.61
C PHE A 41 -9.80 3.57 -16.56
N THR A 42 -9.56 3.09 -15.35
CA THR A 42 -10.35 3.37 -14.15
C THR A 42 -9.40 3.81 -13.04
N ILE A 43 -9.83 4.78 -12.26
CA ILE A 43 -9.10 5.27 -11.09
C ILE A 43 -9.93 5.01 -9.85
N VAL A 44 -9.29 4.49 -8.79
CA VAL A 44 -9.88 4.32 -7.47
C VAL A 44 -9.00 5.01 -6.45
N TYR A 45 -9.61 5.76 -5.53
CA TYR A 45 -8.89 6.37 -4.41
C TYR A 45 -9.27 5.65 -3.14
N LEU A 46 -8.23 5.20 -2.41
CA LEU A 46 -8.37 4.53 -1.13
C LEU A 46 -7.86 5.44 -0.02
N GLY A 47 -8.49 5.38 1.15
CA GLY A 47 -8.07 6.17 2.29
C GLY A 47 -8.15 5.40 3.59
N LEU A 48 -7.38 5.87 4.58
CA LEU A 48 -7.43 5.38 5.95
C LEU A 48 -8.19 6.39 6.81
N GLU A 49 -8.91 5.88 7.79
CA GLU A 49 -9.65 6.75 8.72
C GLU A 49 -8.69 7.70 9.46
N GLY A 50 -9.04 8.99 9.44
CA GLY A 50 -8.24 10.01 10.12
C GLY A 50 -7.03 10.49 9.33
N ASP A 51 -6.82 10.00 8.11
CA ASP A 51 -5.69 10.38 7.27
C ASP A 51 -6.20 11.07 6.01
N ASP A 52 -5.64 12.24 5.69
CA ASP A 52 -6.02 12.99 4.49
C ASP A 52 -5.30 12.49 3.23
N TYR A 53 -4.15 11.83 3.40
CA TYR A 53 -3.37 11.35 2.26
C TYR A 53 -4.02 10.10 1.68
N GLU A 54 -4.08 10.03 0.34
CA GLU A 54 -4.80 8.97 -0.33
C GLU A 54 -3.87 8.08 -1.16
N LEU A 55 -4.28 6.84 -1.35
CA LEU A 55 -3.64 5.93 -2.28
C LEU A 55 -4.52 5.84 -3.53
N GLU A 56 -3.97 6.28 -4.67
CA GLU A 56 -4.67 6.15 -5.95
C GLU A 56 -4.24 4.86 -6.63
N LEU A 57 -5.21 4.06 -7.07
CA LEU A 57 -4.95 2.89 -7.89
C LEU A 57 -5.46 3.19 -9.30
N THR A 58 -4.58 3.07 -10.30
CA THR A 58 -4.93 3.26 -11.70
C THR A 58 -4.89 1.91 -12.39
N TYR A 59 -6.02 1.53 -12.99
CA TYR A 59 -6.15 0.31 -13.77
C TYR A 59 -6.31 0.67 -15.24
N ASN A 60 -5.30 0.35 -16.05
CA ASN A 60 -5.36 0.50 -17.50
C ASN A 60 -5.90 -0.82 -18.09
N TYR A 61 -6.98 -0.74 -18.85
CA TYR A 61 -7.69 -1.93 -19.32
C TYR A 61 -6.77 -2.80 -20.18
N ASP A 62 -6.75 -4.10 -19.88
CA ASP A 62 -6.03 -5.11 -20.65
C ASP A 62 -4.52 -4.86 -20.81
N HIS A 63 -3.92 -4.11 -19.87
CA HIS A 63 -2.49 -3.82 -19.93
C HIS A 63 -1.64 -5.07 -19.61
N GLY A 64 -2.06 -5.86 -18.62
CA GLY A 64 -1.24 -6.96 -18.10
C GLY A 64 -0.26 -6.49 -17.01
N PRO A 65 0.76 -7.30 -16.70
CA PRO A 65 1.69 -6.98 -15.62
C PRO A 65 2.50 -5.72 -15.87
N TYR A 66 2.89 -5.04 -14.78
CA TYR A 66 3.79 -3.88 -14.83
C TYR A 66 5.19 -4.26 -14.40
N VAL A 67 6.19 -3.63 -15.01
CA VAL A 67 7.58 -3.75 -14.58
C VAL A 67 7.84 -2.60 -13.62
N ILE A 68 7.99 -2.92 -12.33
CA ILE A 68 8.22 -1.88 -11.31
C ILE A 68 9.61 -1.27 -11.42
N GLY A 69 10.61 -2.09 -11.76
CA GLY A 69 11.99 -1.62 -11.86
C GLY A 69 12.63 -1.40 -10.50
N ASP A 70 13.73 -0.68 -10.49
CA ASP A 70 14.53 -0.46 -9.27
C ASP A 70 14.52 0.99 -8.78
N GLY A 71 13.77 1.86 -9.44
CA GLY A 71 13.64 3.26 -9.02
C GLY A 71 12.59 3.51 -7.97
N PHE A 72 11.57 2.64 -7.89
CA PHE A 72 10.54 2.72 -6.86
C PHE A 72 10.99 1.91 -5.64
N ALA A 73 10.95 2.53 -4.45
CA ALA A 73 11.28 1.80 -3.22
C ALA A 73 10.03 1.24 -2.56
N HIS A 74 9.22 2.09 -1.94
CA HIS A 74 8.05 1.64 -1.18
C HIS A 74 7.16 2.82 -0.79
N ILE A 75 5.95 2.51 -0.35
CA ILE A 75 5.13 3.41 0.45
C ILE A 75 5.20 2.93 1.90
N ALA A 76 4.94 3.81 2.85
CA ALA A 76 5.08 3.48 4.26
C ALA A 76 3.82 3.82 5.04
N LEU A 77 3.48 2.95 6.00
CA LEU A 77 2.37 3.11 6.94
C LEU A 77 2.89 2.90 8.35
N SER A 78 2.29 3.55 9.33
CA SER A 78 2.63 3.31 10.73
C SER A 78 1.55 2.45 11.40
N THR A 79 1.97 1.75 12.45
CA THR A 79 1.05 0.95 13.27
C THR A 79 1.43 1.05 14.74
N PRO A 80 0.44 1.12 15.65
CA PRO A 80 0.74 1.07 17.08
C PRO A 80 1.15 -0.32 17.57
N ASP A 81 0.88 -1.38 16.78
CA ASP A 81 1.18 -2.76 17.17
C ASP A 81 1.88 -3.49 16.02
N LEU A 82 3.20 -3.31 15.92
CA LEU A 82 3.99 -3.91 14.86
C LEU A 82 3.93 -5.42 14.87
N GLU A 83 4.15 -6.03 16.03
CA GLU A 83 4.18 -7.48 16.19
C GLU A 83 2.84 -8.11 15.87
N GLY A 84 1.75 -7.51 16.34
CA GLY A 84 0.40 -8.00 16.09
C GLY A 84 0.03 -7.94 14.61
N LEU A 85 0.33 -6.82 13.96
CA LEU A 85 0.02 -6.66 12.53
C LEU A 85 0.88 -7.59 11.67
N HIS A 86 2.16 -7.74 12.01
CA HIS A 86 3.04 -8.68 11.32
C HIS A 86 2.50 -10.12 11.40
N ALA A 87 2.11 -10.54 12.60
CA ALA A 87 1.54 -11.88 12.80
C ALA A 87 0.27 -12.08 11.98
N GLU A 88 -0.58 -11.07 11.92
CA GLU A 88 -1.81 -11.10 11.13
C GLU A 88 -1.50 -11.24 9.64
N HIS A 89 -0.58 -10.44 9.12
CA HIS A 89 -0.21 -10.49 7.70
C HIS A 89 0.42 -11.84 7.34
N ALA A 90 1.29 -12.37 8.21
CA ALA A 90 1.91 -13.69 8.00
C ALA A 90 0.86 -14.80 8.00
N ALA A 91 -0.08 -14.75 8.94
CA ALA A 91 -1.16 -15.75 9.04
C ALA A 91 -2.08 -15.74 7.83
N LYS A 92 -2.28 -14.57 7.23
CA LYS A 92 -3.09 -14.43 6.00
C LYS A 92 -2.37 -14.88 4.75
N GLY A 93 -1.09 -15.22 4.86
CA GLY A 93 -0.29 -15.70 3.73
C GLY A 93 0.29 -14.62 2.85
N TYR A 94 0.30 -13.37 3.28
CA TYR A 94 0.96 -12.30 2.53
C TYR A 94 2.47 -12.49 2.56
N GLU A 95 3.14 -12.03 1.51
CA GLU A 95 4.60 -12.09 1.44
C GLU A 95 5.16 -10.97 2.32
N VAL A 96 5.72 -11.36 3.49
CA VAL A 96 6.24 -10.43 4.48
C VAL A 96 7.70 -10.73 4.78
N THR A 97 8.46 -9.69 5.14
CA THR A 97 9.80 -9.86 5.69
C THR A 97 9.71 -9.96 7.21
N GLU A 98 10.78 -10.49 7.83
CA GLU A 98 10.87 -10.47 9.28
C GLU A 98 11.06 -9.04 9.80
N PRO A 99 10.49 -8.70 10.95
CA PRO A 99 10.73 -7.39 11.54
C PRO A 99 12.20 -7.11 11.78
N LYS A 100 12.64 -5.89 11.46
CA LYS A 100 14.03 -5.46 11.56
C LYS A 100 14.12 -4.13 12.29
N GLY A 101 15.33 -3.82 12.75
CA GLY A 101 15.65 -2.56 13.39
C GLY A 101 17.14 -2.39 13.47
N LEU A 102 17.59 -1.29 14.07
CA LEU A 102 19.00 -1.05 14.28
C LEU A 102 19.55 -1.99 15.37
N PRO A 103 20.84 -2.39 15.29
CA PRO A 103 21.42 -3.25 16.31
C PRO A 103 21.22 -2.69 17.72
N GLY A 104 20.84 -3.55 18.65
CA GLY A 104 20.61 -3.16 20.05
C GLY A 104 19.25 -2.53 20.33
N ASN A 105 18.40 -2.37 19.32
CA ASN A 105 17.06 -1.80 19.45
C ASN A 105 15.99 -2.81 19.08
N PRO A 106 14.76 -2.67 19.60
CA PRO A 106 13.65 -3.51 19.15
C PRO A 106 13.42 -3.34 17.67
N PRO A 107 12.91 -4.38 16.98
CA PRO A 107 12.50 -4.23 15.59
C PRO A 107 11.47 -3.11 15.43
N ASN A 108 11.59 -2.31 14.38
CA ASN A 108 10.69 -1.18 14.17
C ASN A 108 10.01 -1.14 12.82
N TYR A 109 10.33 -2.06 11.91
CA TYR A 109 9.66 -2.10 10.59
C TYR A 109 9.71 -3.49 9.97
N TYR A 110 8.82 -3.74 9.02
CA TYR A 110 8.87 -4.86 8.08
C TYR A 110 8.23 -4.44 6.77
N PHE A 111 8.39 -5.27 5.73
CA PHE A 111 7.79 -5.03 4.43
C PHE A 111 6.75 -6.10 4.12
N VAL A 112 5.68 -5.70 3.45
CA VAL A 112 4.71 -6.61 2.87
C VAL A 112 4.53 -6.24 1.40
N LYS A 113 4.38 -7.24 0.52
CA LYS A 113 4.15 -6.98 -0.91
C LYS A 113 2.67 -7.05 -1.24
N ASP A 114 2.24 -6.12 -2.07
CA ASP A 114 0.88 -6.12 -2.59
C ASP A 114 0.76 -7.10 -3.80
N PRO A 115 -0.44 -7.26 -4.40
CA PRO A 115 -0.61 -8.21 -5.51
C PRO A 115 0.28 -7.97 -6.74
N ASP A 116 0.71 -6.73 -6.98
CA ASP A 116 1.61 -6.41 -8.10
C ASP A 116 3.08 -6.51 -7.72
N GLY A 117 3.40 -6.71 -6.44
CA GLY A 117 4.75 -6.73 -5.93
C GLY A 117 5.25 -5.39 -5.41
N TYR A 118 4.41 -4.37 -5.33
CA TYR A 118 4.78 -3.12 -4.69
C TYR A 118 5.02 -3.36 -3.20
N LYS A 119 6.12 -2.83 -2.70
CA LYS A 119 6.47 -2.99 -1.28
C LYS A 119 5.75 -1.94 -0.44
N VAL A 120 5.20 -2.38 0.66
CA VAL A 120 4.63 -1.51 1.69
C VAL A 120 5.44 -1.70 2.96
N GLU A 121 6.05 -0.62 3.44
CA GLU A 121 6.78 -0.64 4.70
C GLU A 121 5.81 -0.36 5.84
N VAL A 122 5.83 -1.22 6.86
CA VAL A 122 5.06 -1.04 8.07
C VAL A 122 6.02 -0.64 9.18
N ILE A 123 5.79 0.51 9.78
CA ILE A 123 6.72 1.11 10.75
C ILE A 123 6.01 1.23 12.10
N ARG A 124 6.75 0.91 13.18
CA ARG A 124 6.24 1.12 14.53
C ARG A 124 5.98 2.62 14.76
N GLU A 125 4.78 2.95 15.18
CA GLU A 125 4.30 4.34 15.25
C GLU A 125 5.25 5.30 15.95
N LYS A 126 5.92 4.87 17.01
CA LYS A 126 6.80 5.73 17.79
C LYS A 126 8.27 5.65 17.41
N SER A 127 8.56 5.05 16.25
CA SER A 127 9.95 4.90 15.76
C SER A 127 10.33 5.94 14.71
N LEU A 128 9.44 6.82 14.36
CA LEU A 128 9.64 7.85 13.34
C LEU A 128 10.29 9.11 13.91
#